data_7446f99c549736aaf0a004d4fb4d1f4b
#
_entry.id   7446f99c549736aaf0a004d4fb4d1f4b
#
_cell.length_a   1.000
_cell.length_b   1.000
_cell.length_c   1.000
_cell.angle_alpha   90.00
_cell.angle_beta   90.00
_cell.angle_gamma   90.00
#
_symmetry.space_group_name_H-M   'P 1'
#
loop_
_entity.id
_entity.type
_entity.pdbx_description
1 polymer ?
#
loop_
_entity_poly.entity_id
_entity_poly.type
_entity_poly.pdbx_seq_one_letter_code
_entity_poly.pdbx_strand_id
1 'polypeptide(L)'
;MLVWTSHFIRAAKKFAKHHPELKKKVASILRDLGKNPFQPHLKYHHLGGKYKGIQAVSITDDYRITLTIAITEKEIQLLDIGSHGEVYR
;
A
#
# COMPACT_ATOMS: atom_id res chain seq x y z
N MET A 1 -5.48 11.88 -4.49
CA MET A 1 -5.88 11.85 -3.08
C MET A 1 -5.89 10.42 -2.56
N LEU A 2 -5.33 10.21 -1.38
CA LEU A 2 -5.35 8.88 -0.75
C LEU A 2 -6.68 8.67 -0.03
N VAL A 3 -7.28 7.50 -0.25
CA VAL A 3 -8.49 7.08 0.45
C VAL A 3 -8.15 5.86 1.30
N TRP A 4 -8.31 5.99 2.61
CA TRP A 4 -7.98 4.93 3.56
C TRP A 4 -9.24 4.10 3.82
N THR A 5 -9.28 2.89 3.26
CA THR A 5 -10.40 1.97 3.54
C THR A 5 -10.39 1.57 5.02
N SER A 6 -11.54 1.14 5.53
CA SER A 6 -11.65 0.69 6.92
C SER A 6 -10.70 -0.46 7.21
N HIS A 7 -10.57 -1.39 6.27
CA HIS A 7 -9.65 -2.51 6.42
C HIS A 7 -8.20 -2.02 6.49
N PHE A 8 -7.83 -1.06 5.63
CA PHE A 8 -6.46 -0.53 5.63
C PHE A 8 -6.13 0.15 6.96
N ILE A 9 -7.07 0.94 7.51
CA ILE A 9 -6.84 1.62 8.79
C ILE A 9 -6.52 0.60 9.88
N ARG A 10 -7.31 -0.48 9.97
CA ARG A 10 -7.08 -1.54 10.96
C ARG A 10 -5.75 -2.24 10.73
N ALA A 11 -5.45 -2.58 9.48
CA ALA A 11 -4.21 -3.26 9.12
C ALA A 11 -2.99 -2.39 9.40
N ALA A 12 -3.09 -1.08 9.12
CA ALA A 12 -1.98 -0.15 9.36
C ALA A 12 -1.69 0.01 10.85
N LYS A 13 -2.73 0.05 11.69
CA LYS A 13 -2.55 0.12 13.15
C LYS A 13 -1.86 -1.14 13.67
N LYS A 14 -2.29 -2.31 13.20
CA LYS A 14 -1.68 -3.57 13.57
C LYS A 14 -0.23 -3.64 13.10
N PHE A 15 0.02 -3.22 11.86
CA PHE A 15 1.36 -3.20 11.29
C PHE A 15 2.30 -2.30 12.11
N ALA A 16 1.85 -1.08 12.46
CA ALA A 16 2.65 -0.15 13.25
C ALA A 16 2.97 -0.71 14.63
N LYS A 17 2.03 -1.45 15.23
CA LYS A 17 2.23 -2.07 16.54
C LYS A 17 3.30 -3.16 16.48
N HIS A 18 3.31 -3.97 15.43
CA HIS A 18 4.26 -5.08 15.26
C HIS A 18 5.60 -4.65 14.66
N HIS A 19 5.63 -3.51 13.95
CA HIS A 19 6.80 -3.01 13.26
C HIS A 19 7.03 -1.53 13.55
N PRO A 20 7.25 -1.17 14.84
CA PRO A 20 7.43 0.24 15.19
C PRO A 20 8.65 0.88 14.52
N GLU A 21 9.65 0.07 14.16
CA GLU A 21 10.84 0.53 13.46
C GLU A 21 10.54 0.99 12.03
N LEU A 22 9.40 0.58 11.46
CA LEU A 22 9.01 0.92 10.09
C LEU A 22 7.99 2.05 10.02
N LYS A 23 7.53 2.59 11.14
CA LYS A 23 6.49 3.64 11.15
C LYS A 23 6.86 4.85 10.31
N LYS A 24 8.09 5.34 10.46
CA LYS A 24 8.55 6.52 9.69
C LYS A 24 8.64 6.20 8.21
N LYS A 25 9.09 5.00 7.86
CA LYS A 25 9.19 4.58 6.48
C LYS A 25 7.81 4.47 5.83
N VAL A 26 6.84 3.88 6.53
CA VAL A 26 5.46 3.79 6.04
C VAL A 26 4.89 5.19 5.80
N ALA A 27 5.07 6.10 6.75
CA ALA A 27 4.59 7.48 6.60
C ALA A 27 5.22 8.15 5.36
N SER A 28 6.52 7.95 5.15
CA SER A 28 7.23 8.48 3.98
C SER A 28 6.69 7.90 2.67
N ILE A 29 6.47 6.57 2.64
CA ILE A 29 5.91 5.89 1.46
C ILE A 29 4.51 6.43 1.14
N LEU A 30 3.67 6.62 2.17
CA LEU A 30 2.32 7.15 1.96
C LEU A 30 2.35 8.58 1.42
N ARG A 31 3.25 9.43 1.92
CA ARG A 31 3.42 10.78 1.38
C ARG A 31 3.81 10.76 -0.09
N ASP A 32 4.80 9.93 -0.43
CA ASP A 32 5.29 9.83 -1.80
C ASP A 32 4.22 9.27 -2.72
N LEU A 33 3.48 8.26 -2.25
CA LEU A 33 2.38 7.66 -2.99
C LEU A 33 1.29 8.69 -3.31
N GLY A 34 0.98 9.56 -2.35
CA GLY A 34 -0.01 10.63 -2.55
C GLY A 34 0.43 11.66 -3.58
N LYS A 35 1.74 11.87 -3.74
CA LYS A 35 2.28 12.80 -4.73
C LYS A 35 2.31 12.17 -6.12
N ASN A 36 2.86 10.96 -6.23
CA ASN A 36 2.98 10.25 -7.50
C ASN A 36 3.25 8.77 -7.22
N PRO A 37 2.29 7.87 -7.52
CA PRO A 37 2.46 6.45 -7.24
C PRO A 37 3.50 5.77 -8.13
N PHE A 38 3.96 6.43 -9.19
CA PHE A 38 4.88 5.85 -10.17
C PHE A 38 6.34 6.19 -9.91
N GLN A 39 6.67 6.75 -8.76
CA GLN A 39 8.06 7.03 -8.41
C GLN A 39 8.84 5.70 -8.30
N PRO A 40 10.05 5.61 -8.90
CA PRO A 40 10.76 4.32 -9.01
C PRO A 40 10.99 3.58 -7.70
N HIS A 41 11.26 4.30 -6.61
CA HIS A 41 11.54 3.67 -5.32
C HIS A 41 10.33 2.98 -4.70
N LEU A 42 9.10 3.30 -5.16
CA LEU A 42 7.88 2.67 -4.69
C LEU A 42 7.67 1.29 -5.31
N LYS A 43 8.31 1.01 -6.44
CA LYS A 43 8.20 -0.26 -7.16
C LYS A 43 6.75 -0.65 -7.45
N TYR A 44 5.96 0.34 -7.90
CA TYR A 44 4.57 0.13 -8.29
C TYR A 44 4.47 -0.95 -9.35
N HIS A 45 3.56 -1.91 -9.13
CA HIS A 45 3.35 -2.98 -10.09
C HIS A 45 1.93 -3.53 -9.98
N HIS A 46 1.45 -4.11 -11.09
CA HIS A 46 0.16 -4.76 -11.15
C HIS A 46 0.26 -6.19 -10.65
N LEU A 47 -0.78 -6.63 -9.95
CA LEU A 47 -0.87 -8.01 -9.51
C LEU A 47 -1.63 -8.84 -10.55
N GLY A 48 -1.33 -10.14 -10.63
CA GLY A 48 -1.97 -11.04 -11.58
C GLY A 48 -2.90 -12.03 -10.91
N GLY A 49 -3.46 -12.96 -11.73
CA GLY A 49 -4.32 -14.01 -11.24
C GLY A 49 -5.59 -13.48 -10.60
N LYS A 50 -5.94 -14.01 -9.43
CA LYS A 50 -7.15 -13.58 -8.70
C LYS A 50 -7.07 -12.16 -8.15
N TYR A 51 -5.88 -11.55 -8.19
CA TYR A 51 -5.68 -10.16 -7.75
C TYR A 51 -5.60 -9.18 -8.90
N LYS A 52 -6.04 -9.59 -10.09
CA LYS A 52 -6.10 -8.72 -11.25
C LYS A 52 -6.92 -7.48 -10.94
N GLY A 53 -6.40 -6.30 -11.31
CA GLY A 53 -7.05 -5.02 -10.99
C GLY A 53 -6.57 -4.38 -9.70
N ILE A 54 -5.68 -5.06 -8.98
CA ILE A 54 -5.06 -4.54 -7.76
C ILE A 54 -3.59 -4.28 -8.04
N GLN A 55 -3.04 -3.23 -7.46
CA GLN A 55 -1.64 -2.87 -7.58
C GLN A 55 -0.98 -2.89 -6.21
N ALA A 56 0.35 -2.87 -6.20
CA ALA A 56 1.10 -2.86 -4.96
C ALA A 56 2.31 -1.93 -5.07
N VAL A 57 2.70 -1.37 -3.92
CA VAL A 57 3.97 -0.65 -3.77
C VAL A 57 4.74 -1.29 -2.63
N SER A 58 6.07 -1.23 -2.70
CA SER A 58 6.93 -1.84 -1.70
C SER A 58 7.23 -0.89 -0.56
N ILE A 59 7.23 -1.41 0.67
CA ILE A 59 7.78 -0.71 1.84
C ILE A 59 9.23 -1.15 2.01
N THR A 60 9.42 -2.47 2.11
CA THR A 60 10.71 -3.16 2.11
C THR A 60 10.56 -4.38 1.20
N ASP A 61 11.59 -5.20 1.11
CA ASP A 61 11.50 -6.45 0.33
C ASP A 61 10.42 -7.40 0.89
N ASP A 62 10.14 -7.30 2.19
CA ASP A 62 9.22 -8.22 2.87
C ASP A 62 7.79 -7.68 3.01
N TYR A 63 7.60 -6.36 2.92
CA TYR A 63 6.32 -5.72 3.23
C TYR A 63 5.89 -4.79 2.12
N ARG A 64 4.57 -4.74 1.89
CA ARG A 64 3.99 -3.96 0.81
C ARG A 64 2.62 -3.41 1.18
N ILE A 65 2.18 -2.42 0.41
CA ILE A 65 0.84 -1.84 0.48
C ILE A 65 0.12 -2.21 -0.81
N THR A 66 -1.09 -2.77 -0.72
CA THR A 66 -1.94 -3.00 -1.89
C THR A 66 -2.93 -1.87 -2.04
N LEU A 67 -3.25 -1.54 -3.28
CA LEU A 67 -4.05 -0.37 -3.59
C LEU A 67 -4.75 -0.52 -4.94
N THR A 68 -5.73 0.35 -5.19
CA THR A 68 -6.30 0.53 -6.53
C THR A 68 -6.27 2.01 -6.87
N ILE A 69 -6.20 2.33 -8.17
CA ILE A 69 -6.21 3.71 -8.65
C ILE A 69 -7.48 3.93 -9.46
N ALA A 70 -8.29 4.91 -9.02
CA ALA A 70 -9.46 5.37 -9.75
C ALA A 70 -9.06 6.66 -10.47
N ILE A 71 -8.73 6.55 -11.75
CA ILE A 71 -8.16 7.66 -12.53
C ILE A 71 -9.14 8.82 -12.66
N THR A 72 -10.43 8.53 -12.90
CA THR A 72 -11.44 9.56 -13.09
C THR A 72 -11.66 10.39 -11.83
N GLU A 73 -11.62 9.78 -10.67
CA GLU A 73 -11.79 10.45 -9.39
C GLU A 73 -10.48 10.96 -8.82
N LYS A 74 -9.36 10.64 -9.46
CA LYS A 74 -8.01 10.97 -8.98
C LYS A 74 -7.77 10.46 -7.57
N GLU A 75 -8.26 9.25 -7.30
CA GLU A 75 -8.18 8.62 -5.98
C GLU A 75 -7.30 7.39 -6.01
N ILE A 76 -6.54 7.22 -4.92
CA ILE A 76 -5.78 5.99 -4.67
C ILE A 76 -6.39 5.37 -3.43
N GLN A 77 -7.05 4.22 -3.61
CA GLN A 77 -7.67 3.52 -2.49
C GLN A 77 -6.67 2.54 -1.89
N LEU A 78 -6.37 2.72 -0.61
CA LEU A 78 -5.45 1.87 0.12
C LEU A 78 -6.23 0.68 0.66
N LEU A 79 -5.81 -0.54 0.31
CA LEU A 79 -6.56 -1.75 0.60
C LEU A 79 -6.00 -2.53 1.78
N ASP A 80 -4.70 -2.81 1.78
CA ASP A 80 -4.07 -3.61 2.81
C ASP A 80 -2.58 -3.27 2.94
N ILE A 81 -1.98 -3.66 4.06
CA ILE A 81 -0.57 -3.50 4.33
C ILE A 81 -0.10 -4.71 5.14
N GLY A 82 1.04 -5.26 4.79
CA GLY A 82 1.61 -6.39 5.50
C GLY A 82 2.63 -7.13 4.65
N SER A 83 2.97 -8.34 5.08
CA SER A 83 3.86 -9.21 4.33
C SER A 83 3.13 -9.78 3.12
N HIS A 84 3.90 -10.38 2.20
CA HIS A 84 3.33 -11.03 1.02
C HIS A 84 2.23 -12.02 1.40
N GLY A 85 2.50 -12.88 2.40
CA GLY A 85 1.51 -13.87 2.84
C GLY A 85 0.26 -13.25 3.46
N GLU A 86 0.41 -12.11 4.14
CA GLU A 86 -0.72 -11.44 4.78
C GLU A 86 -1.65 -10.74 3.78
N VAL A 87 -1.08 -10.07 2.77
CA VAL A 87 -1.89 -9.30 1.82
C VAL A 87 -2.47 -10.14 0.68
N TYR A 88 -1.94 -11.33 0.47
CA TYR A 88 -2.37 -12.22 -0.63
C TYR A 88 -3.09 -13.49 -0.15
N ARG A 89 -3.71 -13.43 1.00
CA ARG A 89 -4.51 -14.55 1.52
C ARG A 89 -5.74 -14.85 0.70
#